data_35cd08fac22e8f86b11c4fc8914cd036
#
_entry.id   35cd08fac22e8f86b11c4fc8914cd036
#
_cell.length_a   1.000
_cell.length_b   1.000
_cell.length_c   1.000
_cell.angle_alpha   90.00
_cell.angle_beta   90.00
_cell.angle_gamma   90.00
#
_symmetry.space_group_name_H-M   'P 1'
#
loop_
_entity.id
_entity.type
_entity.pdbx_description
1 polymer ?
#
loop_
_entity_poly.entity_id
_entity_poly.type
_entity_poly.pdbx_seq_one_letter_code
_entity_poly.pdbx_strand_id
1 'polypeptide(L)'
;MSPWKVIITSAFFTLFASFNQQAATAGEKGTMDFVQSILIANQMAIEQGDHKMIAIVGNGTITFSNSDGGPFTEGSSATLSVIAYIKQTENGMNLESPMSVSDASGDKLFMVMRRSTGTFDSGGGGQGRAELGGGTGKFAGLTGSCPYEVNFLDGGNVVVRATGCSWEKP
;
A
#
# COMPACT_ATOMS: atom_id res chain seq x y z
N MET A 1 84.22 -25.28 22.37
CA MET A 1 83.63 -24.92 21.06
C MET A 1 82.28 -25.69 20.96
N SER A 2 81.16 -25.03 21.22
CA SER A 2 79.80 -25.63 21.25
C SER A 2 79.01 -25.01 20.09
N PRO A 3 78.32 -25.79 19.24
CA PRO A 3 77.50 -25.23 18.17
C PRO A 3 76.04 -24.97 18.68
N TRP A 4 75.63 -23.79 18.46
CA TRP A 4 74.27 -23.29 18.75
C TRP A 4 73.25 -23.91 17.80
N LYS A 5 72.24 -24.60 18.34
CA LYS A 5 71.10 -25.09 17.58
C LYS A 5 70.04 -23.97 17.48
N VAL A 6 69.80 -23.49 16.29
CA VAL A 6 68.68 -22.58 15.97
C VAL A 6 67.39 -23.41 15.80
N ILE A 7 66.42 -23.21 16.66
CA ILE A 7 65.11 -23.79 16.53
C ILE A 7 64.21 -22.77 15.82
N ILE A 8 63.83 -23.05 14.56
CA ILE A 8 62.84 -22.26 13.82
C ILE A 8 61.47 -22.78 14.16
N THR A 9 60.71 -21.99 14.95
CA THR A 9 59.31 -22.28 15.27
C THR A 9 58.45 -21.64 14.17
N SER A 10 57.94 -22.49 13.28
CA SER A 10 56.92 -22.05 12.26
C SER A 10 55.58 -21.85 12.93
N ALA A 11 55.14 -20.60 13.05
CA ALA A 11 53.79 -20.24 13.49
C ALA A 11 52.85 -20.38 12.27
N PHE A 12 51.99 -21.40 12.30
CA PHE A 12 50.89 -21.58 11.40
C PHE A 12 49.75 -20.57 11.77
N PHE A 13 49.61 -19.50 11.02
CA PHE A 13 48.48 -18.60 11.13
C PHE A 13 47.29 -19.20 10.37
N THR A 14 46.38 -19.87 11.07
CA THR A 14 45.11 -20.31 10.50
C THR A 14 44.16 -19.11 10.44
N LEU A 15 43.97 -18.56 9.25
CA LEU A 15 42.96 -17.54 8.98
C LEU A 15 41.59 -18.20 8.97
N PHE A 16 40.83 -18.06 10.07
CA PHE A 16 39.39 -18.38 10.09
C PHE A 16 38.65 -17.28 9.33
N ALA A 17 38.34 -17.53 8.08
CA ALA A 17 37.36 -16.75 7.35
C ALA A 17 35.97 -17.05 7.91
N SER A 18 35.49 -16.20 8.81
CA SER A 18 34.10 -16.23 9.29
C SER A 18 33.21 -15.81 8.13
N PHE A 19 32.65 -16.77 7.41
CA PHE A 19 31.54 -16.53 6.50
C PHE A 19 30.32 -16.13 7.36
N ASN A 20 30.07 -14.83 7.49
CA ASN A 20 28.77 -14.34 7.93
C ASN A 20 27.74 -14.72 6.86
N GLN A 21 27.12 -15.89 7.02
CA GLN A 21 25.86 -16.20 6.37
C GLN A 21 24.81 -15.24 6.96
N GLN A 22 24.58 -14.12 6.30
CA GLN A 22 23.35 -13.38 6.51
C GLN A 22 22.22 -14.32 6.12
N ALA A 23 21.55 -14.87 7.14
CA ALA A 23 20.27 -15.53 6.95
C ALA A 23 19.35 -14.49 6.30
N ALA A 24 18.94 -14.74 5.06
CA ALA A 24 17.89 -13.96 4.44
C ALA A 24 16.67 -14.11 5.35
N THR A 25 16.28 -13.03 6.01
CA THR A 25 15.04 -12.99 6.79
C THR A 25 13.93 -13.25 5.78
N ALA A 26 13.18 -14.33 5.98
CA ALA A 26 11.98 -14.58 5.18
C ALA A 26 11.06 -13.38 5.37
N GLY A 27 10.66 -12.75 4.25
CA GLY A 27 9.78 -11.60 4.29
C GLY A 27 8.45 -11.92 5.01
N GLU A 28 7.87 -10.93 5.66
CA GLU A 28 6.55 -11.05 6.27
C GLU A 28 5.48 -11.01 5.16
N LYS A 29 4.42 -11.78 5.32
CA LYS A 29 3.25 -11.75 4.44
C LYS A 29 1.99 -12.06 5.23
N GLY A 30 0.87 -11.59 4.72
CA GLY A 30 -0.40 -11.83 5.39
C GLY A 30 -1.59 -11.32 4.59
N THR A 31 -2.72 -11.31 5.27
CA THR A 31 -4.00 -10.84 4.74
C THR A 31 -4.58 -9.73 5.62
N MET A 32 -5.45 -8.93 5.07
CA MET A 32 -6.28 -7.97 5.80
C MET A 32 -7.48 -7.57 4.96
N ASP A 33 -8.49 -7.01 5.60
CA ASP A 33 -9.60 -6.32 4.97
C ASP A 33 -9.60 -4.87 5.42
N PHE A 34 -10.31 -4.01 4.69
CA PHE A 34 -10.53 -2.65 5.16
C PHE A 34 -11.86 -2.06 4.69
N VAL A 35 -12.31 -1.06 5.43
CA VAL A 35 -13.39 -0.16 5.03
C VAL A 35 -12.88 1.27 5.05
N GLN A 36 -13.17 2.02 3.98
CA GLN A 36 -12.90 3.46 3.91
C GLN A 36 -14.22 4.23 3.90
N SER A 37 -14.22 5.35 4.60
CA SER A 37 -15.27 6.38 4.52
C SER A 37 -14.60 7.67 4.07
N ILE A 38 -14.96 8.17 2.90
CA ILE A 38 -14.34 9.33 2.25
C ILE A 38 -15.44 10.40 2.03
N LEU A 39 -15.09 11.64 2.30
CA LEU A 39 -15.86 12.81 1.92
C LEU A 39 -15.16 13.51 0.76
N ILE A 40 -15.86 13.68 -0.36
CA ILE A 40 -15.38 14.47 -1.48
C ILE A 40 -15.39 15.94 -1.08
N ALA A 41 -14.19 16.55 -1.01
CA ALA A 41 -14.01 17.95 -0.64
C ALA A 41 -14.14 18.88 -1.84
N ASN A 42 -13.70 18.44 -3.02
CA ASN A 42 -13.75 19.20 -4.24
C ASN A 42 -13.76 18.29 -5.47
N GLN A 43 -14.40 18.76 -6.53
CA GLN A 43 -14.45 18.09 -7.83
C GLN A 43 -14.35 19.13 -8.97
N MET A 44 -13.57 18.82 -9.97
CA MET A 44 -13.46 19.60 -11.20
C MET A 44 -13.62 18.68 -12.40
N ALA A 45 -14.32 19.16 -13.44
CA ALA A 45 -14.51 18.42 -14.67
C ALA A 45 -14.21 19.30 -15.88
N ILE A 46 -13.61 18.72 -16.92
CA ILE A 46 -13.24 19.37 -18.17
C ILE A 46 -13.70 18.47 -19.32
N GLU A 47 -14.49 19.01 -20.23
CA GLU A 47 -14.86 18.34 -21.47
C GLU A 47 -13.71 18.44 -22.48
N GLN A 48 -13.30 17.31 -23.07
CA GLN A 48 -12.23 17.23 -24.06
C GLN A 48 -12.67 16.37 -25.25
N GLY A 49 -13.42 16.97 -26.19
CA GLY A 49 -13.87 16.26 -27.39
C GLY A 49 -14.80 15.09 -27.07
N ASP A 50 -14.33 13.88 -27.25
CA ASP A 50 -15.07 12.62 -27.04
C ASP A 50 -15.06 12.09 -25.60
N HIS A 51 -14.42 12.81 -24.68
CA HIS A 51 -14.32 12.36 -23.28
C HIS A 51 -14.35 13.53 -22.30
N LYS A 52 -14.62 13.17 -21.06
CA LYS A 52 -14.61 14.07 -19.91
C LYS A 52 -13.51 13.66 -18.94
N MET A 53 -12.66 14.60 -18.57
CA MET A 53 -11.67 14.42 -17.52
C MET A 53 -12.22 15.00 -16.22
N ILE A 54 -12.17 14.21 -15.15
CA ILE A 54 -12.65 14.61 -13.82
C ILE A 54 -11.53 14.40 -12.82
N ALA A 55 -11.29 15.41 -11.99
CA ALA A 55 -10.41 15.33 -10.83
C ALA A 55 -11.24 15.48 -9.57
N ILE A 56 -11.01 14.60 -8.60
CA ILE A 56 -11.67 14.61 -7.29
C ILE A 56 -10.61 14.68 -6.21
N VAL A 57 -10.85 15.48 -5.19
CA VAL A 57 -10.05 15.54 -3.97
C VAL A 57 -10.94 15.21 -2.80
N GLY A 58 -10.49 14.32 -1.92
CA GLY A 58 -11.24 13.90 -0.74
C GLY A 58 -10.35 13.56 0.44
N ASN A 59 -10.98 13.51 1.60
CA ASN A 59 -10.37 13.08 2.85
C ASN A 59 -11.30 12.13 3.57
N GLY A 60 -10.76 11.28 4.43
CA GLY A 60 -11.58 10.33 5.15
C GLY A 60 -10.80 9.50 6.15
N THR A 61 -11.37 8.37 6.46
CA THR A 61 -10.78 7.37 7.36
C THR A 61 -10.78 6.00 6.70
N ILE A 62 -9.85 5.17 7.14
CA ILE A 62 -9.77 3.75 6.84
C ILE A 62 -9.74 2.98 8.15
N THR A 63 -10.47 1.87 8.22
CA THR A 63 -10.42 0.93 9.34
C THR A 63 -10.03 -0.43 8.81
N PHE A 64 -8.99 -1.03 9.39
CA PHE A 64 -8.51 -2.36 9.05
C PHE A 64 -9.26 -3.42 9.85
N SER A 65 -9.60 -4.52 9.22
CA SER A 65 -10.30 -5.66 9.82
C SER A 65 -9.78 -6.97 9.26
N ASN A 66 -10.10 -8.08 9.91
CA ASN A 66 -9.67 -9.43 9.51
C ASN A 66 -8.16 -9.52 9.21
N SER A 67 -7.35 -8.82 10.02
CA SER A 67 -5.91 -8.80 9.86
C SER A 67 -5.28 -9.99 10.57
N ASP A 68 -4.41 -10.71 9.90
CA ASP A 68 -3.59 -11.76 10.48
C ASP A 68 -2.26 -11.25 11.06
N GLY A 69 -2.13 -9.93 11.22
CA GLY A 69 -0.99 -9.29 11.90
C GLY A 69 -0.14 -8.40 11.00
N GLY A 70 1.17 -8.40 11.25
CA GLY A 70 2.14 -7.55 10.55
C GLY A 70 1.90 -6.06 10.84
N PRO A 71 1.98 -5.19 9.81
CA PRO A 71 1.82 -3.75 9.99
C PRO A 71 0.36 -3.31 10.22
N PHE A 72 -0.60 -4.21 10.06
CA PHE A 72 -2.03 -3.93 10.20
C PHE A 72 -2.56 -4.48 11.51
N THR A 73 -3.10 -3.61 12.36
CA THR A 73 -3.72 -4.02 13.63
C THR A 73 -5.23 -4.11 13.43
N GLU A 74 -5.81 -5.24 13.82
CA GLU A 74 -7.26 -5.47 13.80
C GLU A 74 -8.01 -4.35 14.52
N GLY A 75 -9.04 -3.77 13.85
CA GLY A 75 -9.85 -2.68 14.37
C GLY A 75 -9.16 -1.31 14.39
N SER A 76 -7.89 -1.21 14.00
CA SER A 76 -7.21 0.08 13.97
C SER A 76 -7.74 0.95 12.83
N SER A 77 -7.78 2.27 13.09
CA SER A 77 -8.19 3.27 12.10
C SER A 77 -7.09 4.27 11.83
N ALA A 78 -7.09 4.82 10.62
CA ALA A 78 -6.15 5.83 10.16
C ALA A 78 -6.88 6.90 9.34
N THR A 79 -6.28 8.06 9.19
CA THR A 79 -6.77 9.12 8.29
C THR A 79 -6.27 8.89 6.87
N LEU A 80 -7.02 9.34 5.88
CA LEU A 80 -6.58 9.26 4.48
C LEU A 80 -6.84 10.57 3.74
N SER A 81 -5.99 10.82 2.76
CA SER A 81 -6.19 11.85 1.74
C SER A 81 -6.11 11.18 0.37
N VAL A 82 -6.99 11.56 -0.53
CA VAL A 82 -7.15 10.93 -1.83
C VAL A 82 -7.29 11.97 -2.93
N ILE A 83 -6.70 11.65 -4.08
CA ILE A 83 -6.97 12.34 -5.34
C ILE A 83 -7.42 11.26 -6.32
N ALA A 84 -8.50 11.50 -7.07
CA ALA A 84 -8.91 10.61 -8.13
C ALA A 84 -8.88 11.32 -9.49
N TYR A 85 -8.37 10.63 -10.49
CA TYR A 85 -8.37 11.04 -11.89
C TYR A 85 -9.27 10.09 -12.67
N ILE A 86 -10.28 10.64 -13.36
CA ILE A 86 -11.24 9.85 -14.09
C ILE A 86 -11.29 10.35 -15.53
N LYS A 87 -11.06 9.45 -16.46
CA LYS A 87 -11.39 9.66 -17.87
C LYS A 87 -12.70 8.94 -18.16
N GLN A 88 -13.74 9.69 -18.49
CA GLN A 88 -15.07 9.18 -18.83
C GLN A 88 -15.31 9.33 -20.32
N THR A 89 -15.79 8.27 -20.96
CA THR A 89 -16.22 8.24 -22.38
C THR A 89 -17.63 7.67 -22.46
N GLU A 90 -18.25 7.69 -23.64
CA GLU A 90 -19.53 7.00 -23.87
C GLU A 90 -19.45 5.49 -23.62
N ASN A 91 -18.27 4.87 -23.79
CA ASN A 91 -18.06 3.41 -23.68
C ASN A 91 -17.59 2.96 -22.31
N GLY A 92 -17.40 3.87 -21.35
CA GLY A 92 -16.95 3.52 -20.00
C GLY A 92 -16.08 4.58 -19.35
N MET A 93 -15.38 4.17 -18.32
CA MET A 93 -14.51 5.04 -17.54
C MET A 93 -13.18 4.37 -17.24
N ASN A 94 -12.17 5.18 -16.98
CA ASN A 94 -10.92 4.75 -16.37
C ASN A 94 -10.64 5.66 -15.19
N LEU A 95 -10.48 5.04 -14.02
CA LEU A 95 -10.22 5.75 -12.76
C LEU A 95 -8.89 5.28 -12.18
N GLU A 96 -8.06 6.23 -11.81
CA GLU A 96 -6.89 6.04 -10.97
C GLU A 96 -6.97 6.97 -9.77
N SER A 97 -6.80 6.41 -8.57
CA SER A 97 -6.96 7.16 -7.32
C SER A 97 -5.81 6.87 -6.36
N PRO A 98 -4.70 7.63 -6.47
CA PRO A 98 -3.65 7.61 -5.47
C PRO A 98 -4.14 8.18 -4.14
N MET A 99 -3.69 7.55 -3.04
CA MET A 99 -4.00 7.98 -1.69
C MET A 99 -2.85 7.77 -0.72
N SER A 100 -2.84 8.59 0.31
CA SER A 100 -1.95 8.49 1.46
C SER A 100 -2.78 8.25 2.71
N VAL A 101 -2.50 7.16 3.39
CA VAL A 101 -3.10 6.80 4.68
C VAL A 101 -2.07 7.11 5.76
N SER A 102 -2.45 7.81 6.82
CA SER A 102 -1.58 8.14 7.95
C SER A 102 -2.18 7.58 9.23
N ASP A 103 -1.44 6.73 9.91
CA ASP A 103 -1.86 6.14 11.17
C ASP A 103 -1.58 7.05 12.38
N ALA A 104 -1.94 6.60 13.57
CA ALA A 104 -1.76 7.36 14.80
C ALA A 104 -0.29 7.58 15.18
N SER A 105 0.65 6.77 14.68
CA SER A 105 2.09 6.96 14.88
C SER A 105 2.72 7.93 13.88
N GLY A 106 1.98 8.32 12.84
CA GLY A 106 2.45 9.15 11.74
C GLY A 106 3.08 8.35 10.60
N ASP A 107 3.09 7.02 10.68
CA ASP A 107 3.52 6.17 9.58
C ASP A 107 2.51 6.25 8.43
N LYS A 108 3.02 6.22 7.20
CA LYS A 108 2.20 6.39 6.00
C LYS A 108 2.18 5.12 5.17
N LEU A 109 0.99 4.74 4.70
CA LEU A 109 0.78 3.74 3.66
C LEU A 109 0.34 4.45 2.37
N PHE A 110 0.98 4.13 1.26
CA PHE A 110 0.61 4.60 -0.07
C PHE A 110 -0.18 3.54 -0.81
N MET A 111 -1.28 3.94 -1.41
CA MET A 111 -2.17 3.05 -2.16
C MET A 111 -2.60 3.71 -3.46
N VAL A 112 -2.88 2.90 -4.47
CA VAL A 112 -3.51 3.36 -5.72
C VAL A 112 -4.69 2.47 -6.03
N MET A 113 -5.87 3.04 -6.13
CA MET A 113 -7.08 2.32 -6.51
C MET A 113 -7.34 2.53 -8.00
N ARG A 114 -7.67 1.45 -8.72
CA ARG A 114 -7.98 1.48 -10.15
C ARG A 114 -9.27 0.74 -10.43
N ARG A 115 -10.08 1.30 -11.34
CA ARG A 115 -11.25 0.63 -11.92
C ARG A 115 -11.59 1.18 -13.30
N SER A 116 -12.22 0.35 -14.10
CA SER A 116 -12.66 0.70 -15.47
C SER A 116 -14.16 0.54 -15.68
N THR A 117 -14.91 0.18 -14.65
CA THR A 117 -16.36 -0.08 -14.70
C THR A 117 -17.10 0.64 -13.59
N GLY A 118 -18.43 0.76 -13.73
CA GLY A 118 -19.31 1.41 -12.77
C GLY A 118 -19.43 2.92 -13.01
N THR A 119 -20.10 3.60 -12.06
CA THR A 119 -20.34 5.04 -12.09
C THR A 119 -19.84 5.70 -10.82
N PHE A 120 -19.88 7.03 -10.76
CA PHE A 120 -19.51 7.82 -9.57
C PHE A 120 -20.60 8.84 -9.18
N ASP A 121 -21.78 8.74 -9.80
CA ASP A 121 -22.95 9.50 -9.38
C ASP A 121 -23.50 8.96 -8.05
N SER A 122 -24.27 9.78 -7.34
CA SER A 122 -24.97 9.34 -6.12
C SER A 122 -25.83 8.09 -6.39
N GLY A 123 -25.68 7.09 -5.53
CA GLY A 123 -26.27 5.77 -5.72
C GLY A 123 -25.50 4.84 -6.68
N GLY A 124 -24.46 5.35 -7.33
CA GLY A 124 -23.58 4.57 -8.18
C GLY A 124 -22.50 3.85 -7.40
N GLY A 125 -21.66 3.11 -8.14
CA GLY A 125 -20.55 2.36 -7.56
C GLY A 125 -19.80 1.54 -8.59
N GLY A 126 -19.02 0.58 -8.12
CA GLY A 126 -18.28 -0.32 -8.98
C GLY A 126 -17.24 -1.13 -8.23
N GLN A 127 -16.57 -2.01 -8.97
CA GLN A 127 -15.52 -2.86 -8.44
C GLN A 127 -14.18 -2.51 -9.08
N GLY A 128 -13.10 -2.72 -8.35
CA GLY A 128 -11.76 -2.44 -8.81
C GLY A 128 -10.68 -3.17 -8.02
N ARG A 129 -9.47 -2.71 -8.18
CA ARG A 129 -8.29 -3.21 -7.47
C ARG A 129 -7.54 -2.06 -6.84
N ALA A 130 -7.20 -2.21 -5.57
CA ALA A 130 -6.25 -1.36 -4.87
C ALA A 130 -4.88 -2.05 -4.87
N GLU A 131 -3.83 -1.27 -5.11
CA GLU A 131 -2.43 -1.70 -5.01
C GLU A 131 -1.81 -0.99 -3.81
N LEU A 132 -1.12 -1.75 -2.96
CA LEU A 132 -0.34 -1.24 -1.84
C LEU A 132 1.07 -0.95 -2.35
N GLY A 133 1.48 0.30 -2.29
CA GLY A 133 2.73 0.80 -2.87
C GLY A 133 3.80 1.15 -1.84
N GLY A 134 3.81 0.48 -0.69
CA GLY A 134 4.76 0.78 0.38
C GLY A 134 4.35 1.96 1.23
N GLY A 135 5.34 2.63 1.83
CA GLY A 135 5.08 3.75 2.74
C GLY A 135 6.28 4.11 3.58
N THR A 136 6.02 4.63 4.76
CA THR A 136 7.04 4.97 5.78
C THR A 136 6.88 4.09 7.02
N GLY A 137 7.90 4.05 7.87
CA GLY A 137 7.87 3.32 9.14
C GLY A 137 7.49 1.86 8.97
N LYS A 138 6.46 1.41 9.66
CA LYS A 138 6.01 0.01 9.59
C LYS A 138 5.53 -0.43 8.21
N PHE A 139 5.19 0.51 7.30
CA PHE A 139 4.75 0.21 5.94
C PHE A 139 5.89 0.30 4.89
N ALA A 140 7.12 0.59 5.31
CA ALA A 140 8.26 0.66 4.39
C ALA A 140 8.49 -0.70 3.70
N GLY A 141 8.59 -0.68 2.35
CA GLY A 141 8.80 -1.87 1.53
C GLY A 141 7.58 -2.77 1.34
N LEU A 142 6.43 -2.44 1.95
CA LEU A 142 5.21 -3.22 1.84
C LEU A 142 4.66 -3.15 0.41
N THR A 143 4.27 -4.30 -0.13
CA THR A 143 3.54 -4.42 -1.39
C THR A 143 2.31 -5.28 -1.19
N GLY A 144 1.34 -5.17 -2.08
CA GLY A 144 0.13 -5.99 -1.97
C GLY A 144 -0.99 -5.53 -2.87
N SER A 145 -2.11 -6.23 -2.80
CA SER A 145 -3.29 -5.87 -3.56
C SER A 145 -4.59 -6.31 -2.90
N CYS A 146 -5.64 -5.54 -3.16
CA CYS A 146 -6.97 -5.73 -2.62
C CYS A 146 -8.01 -5.63 -3.74
N PRO A 147 -8.87 -6.61 -3.94
CA PRO A 147 -10.12 -6.35 -4.63
C PRO A 147 -10.99 -5.43 -3.77
N TYR A 148 -11.69 -4.50 -4.38
CA TYR A 148 -12.58 -3.61 -3.66
C TYR A 148 -13.89 -3.37 -4.38
N GLU A 149 -14.90 -2.97 -3.61
CA GLU A 149 -16.16 -2.42 -4.05
C GLU A 149 -16.33 -1.00 -3.49
N VAL A 150 -16.86 -0.09 -4.31
CA VAL A 150 -17.13 1.29 -3.91
C VAL A 150 -18.57 1.65 -4.14
N ASN A 151 -19.15 2.42 -3.22
CA ASN A 151 -20.49 2.98 -3.31
C ASN A 151 -20.42 4.49 -3.08
N PHE A 152 -21.03 5.26 -3.99
CA PHE A 152 -21.17 6.69 -3.90
C PHE A 152 -22.54 7.02 -3.28
N LEU A 153 -22.51 7.74 -2.19
CA LEU A 153 -23.70 8.11 -1.42
C LEU A 153 -24.01 9.60 -1.61
N ASP A 154 -25.15 10.02 -1.12
CA ASP A 154 -25.53 11.44 -1.14
C ASP A 154 -24.55 12.32 -0.36
N GLY A 155 -24.48 13.60 -0.75
CA GLY A 155 -23.64 14.59 -0.07
C GLY A 155 -22.15 14.40 -0.28
N GLY A 156 -21.72 13.69 -1.33
CA GLY A 156 -20.31 13.45 -1.63
C GLY A 156 -19.63 12.42 -0.74
N ASN A 157 -20.41 11.61 -0.02
CA ASN A 157 -19.90 10.51 0.78
C ASN A 157 -19.58 9.29 -0.10
N VAL A 158 -18.44 8.65 0.15
CA VAL A 158 -18.00 7.45 -0.57
C VAL A 158 -17.61 6.39 0.45
N VAL A 159 -18.13 5.19 0.28
CA VAL A 159 -17.75 4.03 1.08
C VAL A 159 -17.04 3.02 0.18
N VAL A 160 -15.86 2.58 0.60
CA VAL A 160 -15.10 1.52 -0.06
C VAL A 160 -14.97 0.35 0.90
N ARG A 161 -15.20 -0.86 0.40
CA ARG A 161 -14.91 -2.12 1.10
C ARG A 161 -13.93 -2.92 0.28
N ALA A 162 -12.85 -3.35 0.92
CA ALA A 162 -11.90 -4.29 0.35
C ALA A 162 -11.83 -5.52 1.23
N THR A 163 -11.93 -6.69 0.62
CA THR A 163 -11.89 -7.98 1.30
C THR A 163 -10.95 -8.92 0.58
N GLY A 164 -10.26 -9.76 1.33
CA GLY A 164 -9.27 -10.69 0.78
C GLY A 164 -8.04 -10.00 0.22
N CYS A 165 -7.61 -8.92 0.84
CA CYS A 165 -6.32 -8.29 0.55
C CYS A 165 -5.17 -9.24 0.89
N SER A 166 -4.14 -9.24 0.06
CA SER A 166 -2.86 -9.87 0.37
C SER A 166 -1.76 -8.83 0.41
N TRP A 167 -0.82 -9.02 1.32
CA TRP A 167 0.33 -8.15 1.44
C TRP A 167 1.60 -8.95 1.72
N GLU A 168 2.74 -8.38 1.34
CA GLU A 168 4.07 -8.87 1.66
C GLU A 168 5.02 -7.72 1.95
N LYS A 169 6.02 -8.00 2.79
CA LYS A 169 7.07 -7.07 3.17
C LYS A 169 8.39 -7.84 3.22
N PRO A 170 9.44 -7.39 2.50
CA PRO A 170 10.74 -8.06 2.45
C PRO A 170 11.50 -8.10 3.76
#